data_40ea43db96246c4287ca433545b5c817
#
_entry.id   40ea43db96246c4287ca433545b5c817
#
_cell.length_a   1.000
_cell.length_b   1.000
_cell.length_c   1.000
_cell.angle_alpha   90.00
_cell.angle_beta   90.00
_cell.angle_gamma   90.00
#
_symmetry.space_group_name_H-M   'P 1'
#
loop_
_entity.id
_entity.type
_entity.pdbx_description
1 polymer ?
#
loop_
_entity_poly.entity_id
_entity_poly.type
_entity_poly.pdbx_seq_one_letter_code
_entity_poly.pdbx_strand_id
1 'polypeptide(L)'
;TIITAPLGQVSFVGDEKITKLRFSSRTKAELQLFKELYADRLKKLGLGAKIKWEKSVGSIPFNQIRCEVTSCERISNNFKRLRLQGNFSVFAGDSAGLHFRFLLGPAGVGWPYLDDNGLTLWPLGISEWHRPVFTVRRIASDAKWIDVDIALHIGGRVTNWLKELKVGDEIAINGPSGMKMPMADKMFLFGDETAMPAIMRILENNPPGTRVNATLALRDAKDLQAMPNDKQLTIKTVKMEDESGLLNELYENCHKFSDCFLFFAAERSQSSKAREFIKTSSILVKSSKISSYWTKTN
;
A
#
# COMPACT_ATOMS: atom_id res chain seq x y z
N THR A 1 -1.98 0.51 32.96
CA THR A 1 -2.76 1.13 31.85
C THR A 1 -2.49 0.39 30.57
N ILE A 2 -3.55 0.16 29.77
CA ILE A 2 -3.45 -0.46 28.42
C ILE A 2 -4.03 0.53 27.42
N ILE A 3 -3.30 0.76 26.32
CA ILE A 3 -3.78 1.57 25.19
C ILE A 3 -3.87 0.66 23.97
N THR A 4 -5.03 0.64 23.34
CA THR A 4 -5.25 -0.10 22.08
C THR A 4 -5.07 0.86 20.89
N ALA A 5 -4.31 0.41 19.90
CA ALA A 5 -4.03 1.11 18.66
C ALA A 5 -4.29 0.18 17.46
N PRO A 6 -4.39 0.69 16.22
CA PRO A 6 -4.65 -0.14 15.04
C PRO A 6 -3.64 -1.28 14.81
N LEU A 7 -2.40 -1.11 15.26
CA LEU A 7 -1.32 -2.09 15.12
C LEU A 7 -1.24 -3.07 16.30
N GLY A 8 -1.96 -2.86 17.39
CA GLY A 8 -1.87 -3.70 18.57
C GLY A 8 -2.16 -2.97 19.87
N GLN A 9 -1.59 -3.46 20.95
CA GLN A 9 -1.75 -2.88 22.29
C GLN A 9 -0.39 -2.56 22.91
N VAL A 10 -0.35 -1.48 23.69
CA VAL A 10 0.77 -1.17 24.57
C VAL A 10 0.29 -1.11 26.01
N SER A 11 0.92 -1.88 26.87
CA SER A 11 0.67 -1.83 28.31
C SER A 11 1.80 -1.11 29.03
N PHE A 12 1.42 -0.32 30.04
CA PHE A 12 2.32 0.47 30.87
C PHE A 12 2.27 -0.11 32.28
N VAL A 13 3.42 -0.55 32.79
CA VAL A 13 3.59 -1.05 34.16
C VAL A 13 4.85 -0.41 34.71
N GLY A 14 4.75 0.24 35.85
CA GLY A 14 5.92 0.89 36.45
C GLY A 14 5.62 1.60 37.76
N ASP A 15 6.65 2.16 38.34
CA ASP A 15 6.69 2.98 39.53
C ASP A 15 7.19 4.40 39.20
N GLU A 16 7.52 5.18 40.23
CA GLU A 16 8.02 6.55 40.07
C GLU A 16 9.38 6.65 39.36
N LYS A 17 10.14 5.56 39.24
CA LYS A 17 11.49 5.53 38.67
C LYS A 17 11.58 4.88 37.33
N ILE A 18 10.83 3.81 37.10
CA ILE A 18 10.90 2.98 35.86
C ILE A 18 9.52 2.65 35.38
N THR A 19 9.26 2.92 34.09
CA THR A 19 8.06 2.49 33.38
C THR A 19 8.44 1.43 32.35
N LYS A 20 7.84 0.25 32.43
CA LYS A 20 7.97 -0.82 31.43
C LYS A 20 6.83 -0.70 30.43
N LEU A 21 7.19 -0.70 29.13
CA LEU A 21 6.26 -0.72 28.03
C LEU A 21 6.28 -2.13 27.41
N ARG A 22 5.13 -2.78 27.33
CA ARG A 22 4.99 -4.07 26.65
C ARG A 22 4.11 -3.87 25.43
N PHE A 23 4.66 -4.19 24.27
CA PHE A 23 3.95 -4.16 22.99
C PHE A 23 3.46 -5.54 22.61
N SER A 24 2.23 -5.63 22.12
CA SER A 24 1.67 -6.84 21.54
C SER A 24 0.93 -6.52 20.25
N SER A 25 1.03 -7.39 19.26
CA SER A 25 0.40 -7.26 17.94
C SER A 25 0.02 -8.63 17.42
N ARG A 26 -0.81 -8.70 16.39
CA ARG A 26 -1.28 -9.97 15.80
C ARG A 26 -0.16 -10.71 15.06
N THR A 27 0.77 -9.96 14.47
CA THR A 27 1.90 -10.52 13.71
C THR A 27 3.22 -9.87 14.11
N LYS A 28 4.33 -10.58 13.86
CA LYS A 28 5.68 -10.03 14.09
C LYS A 28 5.95 -8.78 13.26
N ALA A 29 5.43 -8.70 12.04
CA ALA A 29 5.57 -7.54 11.17
C ALA A 29 4.83 -6.30 11.71
N GLU A 30 3.59 -6.48 12.20
CA GLU A 30 2.85 -5.41 12.88
C GLU A 30 3.55 -4.98 14.17
N LEU A 31 4.08 -5.95 14.93
CA LEU A 31 4.82 -5.65 16.16
C LEU A 31 6.08 -4.83 15.88
N GLN A 32 6.84 -5.17 14.84
CA GLN A 32 8.01 -4.40 14.40
C GLN A 32 7.63 -2.95 14.07
N LEU A 33 6.61 -2.77 13.24
CA LEU A 33 6.13 -1.44 12.86
C LEU A 33 5.64 -0.64 14.08
N PHE A 34 4.93 -1.28 15.00
CA PHE A 34 4.41 -0.66 16.21
C PHE A 34 5.54 -0.18 17.12
N LYS A 35 6.55 -1.01 17.32
CA LYS A 35 7.76 -0.70 18.08
C LYS A 35 8.50 0.52 17.49
N GLU A 36 8.70 0.53 16.18
CA GLU A 36 9.37 1.63 15.47
C GLU A 36 8.63 2.96 15.58
N LEU A 37 7.30 2.95 15.43
CA LEU A 37 6.47 4.14 15.58
C LEU A 37 6.56 4.73 17.00
N TYR A 38 6.56 3.89 18.02
CA TYR A 38 6.72 4.33 19.39
C TYR A 38 8.13 4.84 19.67
N ALA A 39 9.15 4.15 19.18
CA ALA A 39 10.54 4.60 19.32
C ALA A 39 10.75 5.99 18.71
N ASP A 40 10.21 6.24 17.50
CA ASP A 40 10.26 7.55 16.84
C ASP A 40 9.54 8.63 17.67
N ARG A 41 8.35 8.33 18.19
CA ARG A 41 7.59 9.27 19.05
C ARG A 41 8.33 9.60 20.32
N LEU A 42 8.87 8.60 21.00
CA LEU A 42 9.62 8.80 22.26
C LEU A 42 10.91 9.58 22.01
N LYS A 43 11.58 9.35 20.87
CA LYS A 43 12.73 10.14 20.45
C LYS A 43 12.36 11.61 20.22
N LYS A 44 11.24 11.90 19.56
CA LYS A 44 10.73 13.27 19.35
C LYS A 44 10.36 13.98 20.64
N LEU A 45 10.01 13.24 21.68
CA LEU A 45 9.76 13.75 23.05
C LEU A 45 11.05 13.89 23.89
N GLY A 46 12.23 13.67 23.32
CA GLY A 46 13.49 13.76 24.03
C GLY A 46 13.80 12.57 24.95
N LEU A 47 13.01 11.50 24.89
CA LEU A 47 13.15 10.31 25.74
C LEU A 47 14.03 9.21 25.14
N GLY A 48 14.52 9.37 23.91
CA GLY A 48 15.23 8.31 23.18
C GLY A 48 16.43 7.72 23.93
N ALA A 49 17.26 8.54 24.55
CA ALA A 49 18.44 8.08 25.30
C ALA A 49 18.11 7.37 26.63
N LYS A 50 16.87 7.48 27.12
CA LYS A 50 16.41 6.87 28.39
C LYS A 50 15.75 5.50 28.18
N ILE A 51 15.58 5.05 26.92
CA ILE A 51 14.91 3.81 26.59
C ILE A 51 15.92 2.67 26.55
N LYS A 52 15.62 1.59 27.28
CA LYS A 52 16.31 0.30 27.16
C LYS A 52 15.34 -0.71 26.54
N TRP A 53 15.74 -1.31 25.44
CA TRP A 53 14.95 -2.33 24.76
C TRP A 53 15.40 -3.72 25.22
N GLU A 54 14.47 -4.66 25.29
CA GLU A 54 14.86 -6.07 25.37
C GLU A 54 15.58 -6.47 24.08
N LYS A 55 16.65 -7.24 24.19
CA LYS A 55 17.44 -7.69 23.03
C LYS A 55 16.54 -8.42 22.04
N SER A 56 16.68 -8.10 20.80
CA SER A 56 15.98 -8.76 19.71
C SER A 56 16.86 -9.88 19.13
N VAL A 57 16.22 -10.96 18.71
CA VAL A 57 16.89 -12.04 17.99
C VAL A 57 16.54 -11.92 16.52
N GLY A 58 17.55 -11.84 15.66
CA GLY A 58 17.39 -11.75 14.21
C GLY A 58 18.05 -10.50 13.64
N SER A 59 18.45 -10.57 12.38
CA SER A 59 19.12 -9.48 11.66
C SER A 59 18.22 -8.78 10.65
N ILE A 60 17.10 -9.41 10.26
CA ILE A 60 16.18 -8.90 9.22
C ILE A 60 14.91 -8.38 9.89
N PRO A 61 14.47 -7.14 9.58
CA PRO A 61 13.19 -6.62 10.04
C PRO A 61 12.02 -7.55 9.65
N PHE A 62 11.11 -7.85 10.59
CA PHE A 62 10.03 -8.82 10.35
C PHE A 62 9.02 -8.40 9.28
N ASN A 63 8.98 -7.12 8.93
CA ASN A 63 8.16 -6.58 7.85
C ASN A 63 8.93 -6.46 6.52
N GLN A 64 10.20 -6.90 6.48
CA GLN A 64 11.03 -6.88 5.29
C GLN A 64 11.07 -8.25 4.63
N ILE A 65 10.82 -8.28 3.32
CA ILE A 65 10.92 -9.48 2.50
C ILE A 65 11.98 -9.20 1.44
N ARG A 66 13.00 -10.07 1.38
CA ARG A 66 13.93 -10.11 0.26
C ARG A 66 13.35 -11.03 -0.80
N CYS A 67 13.44 -10.62 -2.04
CA CYS A 67 12.86 -11.34 -3.16
C CYS A 67 13.71 -11.11 -4.42
N GLU A 68 13.59 -12.02 -5.36
CA GLU A 68 14.30 -12.01 -6.64
C GLU A 68 13.37 -11.59 -7.77
N VAL A 69 13.88 -10.81 -8.69
CA VAL A 69 13.20 -10.43 -9.93
C VAL A 69 13.25 -11.60 -10.91
N THR A 70 12.10 -12.16 -11.26
CA THR A 70 12.02 -13.27 -12.23
C THR A 70 11.49 -12.86 -13.60
N SER A 71 10.77 -11.75 -13.70
CA SER A 71 10.44 -11.12 -14.98
C SER A 71 10.14 -9.62 -14.81
N CYS A 72 10.34 -8.86 -15.90
CA CYS A 72 9.98 -7.45 -15.99
C CYS A 72 9.51 -7.15 -17.41
N GLU A 73 8.21 -7.31 -17.68
CA GLU A 73 7.63 -7.29 -19.01
C GLU A 73 6.79 -6.03 -19.23
N ARG A 74 6.78 -5.52 -20.46
CA ARG A 74 5.83 -4.48 -20.86
C ARG A 74 4.48 -5.14 -21.14
N ILE A 75 3.44 -4.75 -20.39
CA ILE A 75 2.08 -5.29 -20.55
C ILE A 75 1.16 -4.36 -21.35
N SER A 76 1.53 -3.08 -21.46
CA SER A 76 0.87 -2.08 -22.31
C SER A 76 1.82 -0.90 -22.57
N ASN A 77 1.35 0.13 -23.28
CA ASN A 77 2.18 1.30 -23.58
C ASN A 77 2.70 2.01 -22.31
N ASN A 78 1.89 2.05 -21.28
CA ASN A 78 2.20 2.81 -20.07
C ASN A 78 2.43 1.92 -18.83
N PHE A 79 2.48 0.58 -18.99
CA PHE A 79 2.68 -0.31 -17.85
C PHE A 79 3.74 -1.39 -18.09
N LYS A 80 4.53 -1.63 -17.05
CA LYS A 80 5.32 -2.85 -16.91
C LYS A 80 4.78 -3.71 -15.76
N ARG A 81 4.85 -5.03 -15.94
CA ARG A 81 4.62 -6.01 -14.88
C ARG A 81 5.94 -6.57 -14.41
N LEU A 82 6.19 -6.44 -13.12
CA LEU A 82 7.34 -7.01 -12.43
C LEU A 82 6.88 -8.23 -11.66
N ARG A 83 7.52 -9.39 -11.88
CA ARG A 83 7.32 -10.59 -11.06
C ARG A 83 8.46 -10.75 -10.09
N LEU A 84 8.09 -10.95 -8.82
CA LEU A 84 9.00 -11.14 -7.70
C LEU A 84 8.80 -12.52 -7.11
N GLN A 85 9.88 -13.26 -6.92
CA GLN A 85 9.89 -14.55 -6.25
C GLN A 85 10.41 -14.42 -4.82
N GLY A 86 9.72 -15.04 -3.85
CA GLY A 86 10.07 -14.96 -2.43
C GLY A 86 8.98 -15.56 -1.55
N ASN A 87 9.04 -15.31 -0.26
CA ASN A 87 8.00 -15.74 0.67
C ASN A 87 7.03 -14.58 0.96
N PHE A 88 5.87 -14.61 0.33
CA PHE A 88 4.83 -13.59 0.45
C PHE A 88 3.62 -14.04 1.28
N SER A 89 3.78 -15.07 2.12
CA SER A 89 2.70 -15.62 2.96
C SER A 89 2.00 -14.57 3.82
N VAL A 90 2.69 -13.51 4.21
CA VAL A 90 2.11 -12.37 4.96
C VAL A 90 1.10 -11.54 4.14
N PHE A 91 1.08 -11.69 2.81
CA PHE A 91 0.11 -11.08 1.91
C PHE A 91 -1.04 -12.01 1.53
N ALA A 92 -0.98 -13.25 1.96
CA ALA A 92 -2.06 -14.23 1.75
C ALA A 92 -3.18 -14.01 2.77
N GLY A 93 -4.42 -14.26 2.33
CA GLY A 93 -5.62 -14.14 3.16
C GLY A 93 -6.24 -12.74 3.19
N ASP A 94 -7.52 -12.70 3.57
CA ASP A 94 -8.38 -11.51 3.47
C ASP A 94 -8.00 -10.39 4.44
N SER A 95 -7.24 -10.70 5.48
CA SER A 95 -6.80 -9.71 6.47
C SER A 95 -5.51 -8.99 6.10
N ALA A 96 -4.83 -9.40 5.03
CA ALA A 96 -3.59 -8.78 4.59
C ALA A 96 -3.85 -7.43 3.87
N GLY A 97 -2.94 -6.48 4.07
CA GLY A 97 -2.97 -5.22 3.33
C GLY A 97 -2.62 -5.45 1.86
N LEU A 98 -3.23 -4.67 0.97
CA LEU A 98 -3.02 -4.79 -0.49
C LEU A 98 -1.69 -4.23 -0.96
N HIS A 99 -1.01 -3.43 -0.13
CA HIS A 99 0.12 -2.63 -0.54
C HIS A 99 1.40 -3.02 0.20
N PHE A 100 2.52 -2.61 -0.38
CA PHE A 100 3.86 -2.72 0.18
C PHE A 100 4.69 -1.50 -0.25
N ARG A 101 5.90 -1.38 0.28
CA ARG A 101 6.88 -0.40 -0.16
C ARG A 101 8.08 -1.11 -0.77
N PHE A 102 8.52 -0.70 -1.95
CA PHE A 102 9.87 -1.01 -2.38
C PHE A 102 10.90 -0.34 -1.47
N LEU A 103 12.03 -0.98 -1.28
CA LEU A 103 13.20 -0.42 -0.59
C LEU A 103 14.28 -0.14 -1.63
N LEU A 104 14.25 1.05 -2.22
CA LEU A 104 15.22 1.46 -3.23
C LEU A 104 16.27 2.33 -2.55
N GLY A 105 17.38 1.68 -2.16
CA GLY A 105 18.50 2.31 -1.47
C GLY A 105 19.60 2.80 -2.41
N PRO A 106 20.63 3.45 -1.86
CA PRO A 106 21.83 3.82 -2.61
C PRO A 106 22.54 2.59 -3.16
N ALA A 107 23.21 2.74 -4.31
CA ALA A 107 23.96 1.66 -4.94
C ALA A 107 25.09 1.15 -4.03
N GLY A 108 25.28 -0.17 -3.99
CA GLY A 108 26.34 -0.82 -3.22
C GLY A 108 26.13 -0.85 -1.70
N VAL A 109 24.96 -0.39 -1.22
CA VAL A 109 24.62 -0.38 0.20
C VAL A 109 23.76 -1.60 0.54
N GLY A 110 24.05 -2.27 1.66
CA GLY A 110 23.28 -3.43 2.14
C GLY A 110 21.85 -3.04 2.57
N TRP A 111 20.99 -4.04 2.65
CA TRP A 111 19.60 -3.85 3.07
C TRP A 111 19.48 -3.39 4.53
N PRO A 112 18.37 -2.71 4.90
CA PRO A 112 18.08 -2.40 6.29
C PRO A 112 18.08 -3.66 7.16
N TYR A 113 18.57 -3.54 8.39
CA TYR A 113 18.71 -4.64 9.34
C TYR A 113 18.33 -4.18 10.76
N LEU A 114 18.16 -5.14 11.68
CA LEU A 114 17.85 -4.82 13.07
C LEU A 114 19.14 -4.55 13.85
N ASP A 115 19.14 -3.46 14.62
CA ASP A 115 20.15 -3.19 15.63
C ASP A 115 19.96 -4.09 16.88
N ASP A 116 20.85 -3.98 17.87
CA ASP A 116 20.78 -4.74 19.13
C ASP A 116 19.49 -4.49 19.92
N ASN A 117 18.81 -3.38 19.67
CA ASN A 117 17.53 -3.04 20.25
C ASN A 117 16.35 -3.57 19.46
N GLY A 118 16.59 -4.23 18.32
CA GLY A 118 15.56 -4.69 17.40
C GLY A 118 14.79 -3.55 16.73
N LEU A 119 15.44 -2.42 16.50
CA LEU A 119 14.95 -1.34 15.67
C LEU A 119 15.61 -1.39 14.30
N THR A 120 14.87 -1.02 13.26
CA THR A 120 15.43 -1.04 11.90
C THR A 120 16.49 0.05 11.75
N LEU A 121 17.71 -0.38 11.48
CA LEU A 121 18.81 0.50 11.09
C LEU A 121 18.82 0.60 9.57
N TRP A 122 18.79 1.83 9.09
CA TRP A 122 18.81 2.18 7.67
C TRP A 122 20.23 2.61 7.30
N PRO A 123 20.96 1.82 6.53
CA PRO A 123 22.30 2.23 6.07
C PRO A 123 22.26 3.60 5.40
N LEU A 124 23.18 4.49 5.75
CA LEU A 124 23.24 5.90 5.37
C LEU A 124 22.07 6.78 5.80
N GLY A 125 21.11 6.24 6.56
CA GLY A 125 19.92 6.95 7.02
C GLY A 125 18.68 6.73 6.14
N ILE A 126 17.51 6.79 6.76
CA ILE A 126 16.22 6.50 6.11
C ILE A 126 15.85 7.49 4.98
N SER A 127 16.40 8.71 5.02
CA SER A 127 16.22 9.75 3.99
C SER A 127 16.80 9.37 2.64
N GLU A 128 17.87 8.55 2.64
CA GLU A 128 18.55 8.11 1.43
C GLU A 128 17.79 7.00 0.68
N TRP A 129 16.77 6.44 1.31
CA TRP A 129 15.97 5.35 0.76
C TRP A 129 14.68 5.86 0.11
N HIS A 130 14.53 5.64 -1.19
CA HIS A 130 13.26 5.85 -1.86
C HIS A 130 12.34 4.65 -1.57
N ARG A 131 11.20 4.90 -0.92
CA ARG A 131 10.29 3.85 -0.44
C ARG A 131 8.87 4.04 -0.99
N PRO A 132 8.69 3.92 -2.31
CA PRO A 132 7.39 4.12 -2.94
C PRO A 132 6.42 2.98 -2.57
N VAL A 133 5.14 3.33 -2.49
CA VAL A 133 4.06 2.36 -2.21
C VAL A 133 3.58 1.77 -3.52
N PHE A 134 3.44 0.44 -3.56
CA PHE A 134 2.87 -0.30 -4.68
C PHE A 134 1.82 -1.30 -4.21
N THR A 135 1.04 -1.78 -5.16
CA THR A 135 0.03 -2.82 -4.92
C THR A 135 0.59 -4.19 -5.30
N VAL A 136 0.34 -5.18 -4.47
CA VAL A 136 0.45 -6.58 -4.90
C VAL A 136 -0.69 -6.84 -5.88
N ARG A 137 -0.42 -6.84 -7.18
CA ARG A 137 -1.43 -7.00 -8.24
C ARG A 137 -2.00 -8.41 -8.28
N ARG A 138 -1.11 -9.40 -8.18
CA ARG A 138 -1.43 -10.84 -8.07
C ARG A 138 -0.50 -11.49 -7.08
N ILE A 139 -0.97 -12.57 -6.47
CA ILE A 139 -0.19 -13.43 -5.59
C ILE A 139 -0.45 -14.89 -5.98
N ALA A 140 0.60 -15.70 -5.98
CA ALA A 140 0.48 -17.13 -6.18
C ALA A 140 -0.35 -17.79 -5.06
N SER A 141 -1.03 -18.89 -5.36
CA SER A 141 -1.79 -19.65 -4.34
C SER A 141 -0.90 -20.19 -3.23
N ASP A 142 0.36 -20.51 -3.53
CA ASP A 142 1.40 -20.94 -2.58
C ASP A 142 2.19 -19.77 -1.97
N ALA A 143 1.84 -18.54 -2.33
CA ALA A 143 2.49 -17.30 -1.91
C ALA A 143 4.00 -17.22 -2.21
N LYS A 144 4.49 -17.93 -3.24
CA LYS A 144 5.90 -17.93 -3.63
C LYS A 144 6.29 -16.82 -4.61
N TRP A 145 5.32 -16.17 -5.23
CA TRP A 145 5.55 -15.02 -6.09
C TRP A 145 4.41 -14.02 -6.02
N ILE A 146 4.74 -12.78 -6.37
CA ILE A 146 3.77 -11.70 -6.59
C ILE A 146 4.04 -11.02 -7.94
N ASP A 147 2.97 -10.49 -8.56
CA ASP A 147 3.05 -9.55 -9.66
C ASP A 147 2.79 -8.13 -9.15
N VAL A 148 3.54 -7.19 -9.70
CA VAL A 148 3.41 -5.76 -9.41
C VAL A 148 3.30 -5.01 -10.74
N ASP A 149 2.18 -4.33 -10.97
CA ASP A 149 2.01 -3.50 -12.16
C ASP A 149 2.45 -2.07 -11.84
N ILE A 150 3.31 -1.55 -12.67
CA ILE A 150 3.97 -0.26 -12.49
C ILE A 150 3.61 0.66 -13.64
N ALA A 151 2.87 1.72 -13.34
CA ALA A 151 2.61 2.80 -14.28
C ALA A 151 3.91 3.57 -14.55
N LEU A 152 4.26 3.71 -15.83
CA LEU A 152 5.49 4.35 -16.27
C LEU A 152 5.29 5.86 -16.41
N HIS A 153 6.17 6.65 -15.81
CA HIS A 153 6.17 8.10 -15.90
C HIS A 153 7.53 8.59 -16.41
N ILE A 154 7.52 9.54 -17.35
CA ILE A 154 8.76 10.18 -17.81
C ILE A 154 9.44 10.85 -16.60
N GLY A 155 10.72 10.57 -16.39
CA GLY A 155 11.49 11.11 -15.25
C GLY A 155 11.21 10.47 -13.88
N GLY A 156 10.24 9.55 -13.78
CA GLY A 156 9.90 8.89 -12.53
C GLY A 156 11.05 8.03 -11.98
N ARG A 157 11.33 8.14 -10.67
CA ARG A 157 12.43 7.39 -10.02
C ARG A 157 12.28 5.88 -10.22
N VAL A 158 11.09 5.33 -10.06
CA VAL A 158 10.83 3.89 -10.26
C VAL A 158 10.92 3.53 -11.73
N THR A 159 10.43 4.38 -12.64
CA THR A 159 10.57 4.16 -14.10
C THR A 159 12.05 4.10 -14.50
N ASN A 160 12.90 4.97 -13.93
CA ASN A 160 14.33 4.95 -14.19
C ASN A 160 15.00 3.71 -13.58
N TRP A 161 14.66 3.35 -12.34
CA TRP A 161 15.14 2.13 -11.70
C TRP A 161 14.80 0.88 -12.53
N LEU A 162 13.59 0.79 -13.11
CA LEU A 162 13.19 -0.33 -13.98
C LEU A 162 14.00 -0.46 -15.29
N LYS A 163 14.75 0.57 -15.69
CA LYS A 163 15.63 0.47 -16.87
C LYS A 163 16.91 -0.30 -16.58
N GLU A 164 17.39 -0.21 -15.33
CA GLU A 164 18.61 -0.85 -14.86
C GLU A 164 18.35 -2.25 -14.29
N LEU A 165 17.09 -2.55 -13.92
CA LEU A 165 16.68 -3.79 -13.28
C LEU A 165 16.82 -4.99 -14.22
N LYS A 166 17.42 -6.07 -13.72
CA LYS A 166 17.64 -7.33 -14.46
C LYS A 166 16.92 -8.49 -13.76
N VAL A 167 16.59 -9.51 -14.53
CA VAL A 167 16.19 -10.80 -13.99
C VAL A 167 17.35 -11.38 -13.19
N GLY A 168 17.05 -11.90 -11.99
CA GLY A 168 18.04 -12.37 -11.01
C GLY A 168 18.44 -11.32 -9.97
N ASP A 169 18.09 -10.04 -10.16
CA ASP A 169 18.38 -9.03 -9.14
C ASP A 169 17.62 -9.29 -7.84
N GLU A 170 18.33 -9.23 -6.71
CA GLU A 170 17.70 -9.22 -5.40
C GLU A 170 17.18 -7.83 -5.08
N ILE A 171 15.93 -7.76 -4.64
CA ILE A 171 15.31 -6.55 -4.13
C ILE A 171 14.66 -6.80 -2.78
N ALA A 172 14.36 -5.73 -2.05
CA ALA A 172 13.64 -5.85 -0.79
C ALA A 172 12.37 -4.99 -0.79
N ILE A 173 11.36 -5.50 -0.10
CA ILE A 173 10.09 -4.79 0.12
C ILE A 173 9.72 -4.80 1.59
N ASN A 174 8.93 -3.80 2.01
CA ASN A 174 8.32 -3.76 3.33
C ASN A 174 6.80 -3.85 3.21
N GLY A 175 6.19 -4.78 3.94
CA GLY A 175 4.75 -4.96 3.97
C GLY A 175 4.31 -6.17 4.81
N PRO A 176 2.99 -6.45 4.79
CA PRO A 176 1.91 -5.75 4.10
C PRO A 176 1.54 -4.40 4.71
N SER A 177 0.89 -3.55 3.94
CA SER A 177 0.41 -2.25 4.39
C SER A 177 -0.87 -1.82 3.66
N GLY A 178 -1.43 -0.70 4.09
CA GLY A 178 -2.60 -0.10 3.46
C GLY A 178 -3.91 -0.80 3.81
N MET A 179 -4.91 -0.66 2.94
CA MET A 179 -6.21 -1.28 3.16
C MET A 179 -6.18 -2.78 2.89
N LYS A 180 -7.05 -3.50 3.57
CA LYS A 180 -7.36 -4.91 3.30
C LYS A 180 -8.28 -5.03 2.10
N MET A 181 -8.49 -6.26 1.61
CA MET A 181 -9.52 -6.52 0.62
C MET A 181 -10.88 -6.06 1.15
N PRO A 182 -11.60 -5.18 0.42
CA PRO A 182 -12.92 -4.75 0.85
C PRO A 182 -13.94 -5.89 0.70
N MET A 183 -14.86 -5.99 1.65
CA MET A 183 -15.97 -6.93 1.63
C MET A 183 -17.26 -6.14 1.67
N ALA A 184 -17.97 -6.06 0.55
CA ALA A 184 -19.23 -5.36 0.43
C ALA A 184 -20.04 -5.92 -0.77
N ASP A 185 -21.36 -5.90 -0.67
CA ASP A 185 -22.25 -6.37 -1.75
C ASP A 185 -22.34 -5.38 -2.92
N LYS A 186 -21.93 -4.13 -2.67
CA LYS A 186 -21.94 -3.05 -3.64
C LYS A 186 -20.71 -2.18 -3.46
N MET A 187 -19.99 -1.92 -4.56
CA MET A 187 -18.77 -1.12 -4.55
C MET A 187 -18.79 -0.06 -5.65
N PHE A 188 -18.25 1.11 -5.33
CA PHE A 188 -17.89 2.15 -6.29
C PHE A 188 -16.39 2.40 -6.17
N LEU A 189 -15.67 2.20 -7.27
CA LEU A 189 -14.20 2.26 -7.30
C LEU A 189 -13.77 3.33 -8.30
N PHE A 190 -13.12 4.37 -7.83
CA PHE A 190 -12.58 5.45 -8.64
C PHE A 190 -11.08 5.51 -8.51
N GLY A 191 -10.37 5.55 -9.63
CA GLY A 191 -8.92 5.64 -9.59
C GLY A 191 -8.30 6.10 -10.89
N ASP A 192 -7.10 6.66 -10.78
CA ASP A 192 -6.25 6.89 -11.94
C ASP A 192 -5.40 5.64 -12.26
N GLU A 193 -4.51 5.74 -13.24
CA GLU A 193 -3.65 4.63 -13.66
C GLU A 193 -2.79 4.07 -12.52
N THR A 194 -2.42 4.87 -11.51
CA THR A 194 -1.63 4.40 -10.37
C THR A 194 -2.45 3.54 -9.42
N ALA A 195 -3.77 3.75 -9.39
CA ALA A 195 -4.72 2.98 -8.59
C ALA A 195 -5.27 1.75 -9.34
N MET A 196 -5.14 1.70 -10.66
CA MET A 196 -5.65 0.59 -11.48
C MET A 196 -5.21 -0.79 -10.96
N PRO A 197 -3.94 -1.04 -10.55
CA PRO A 197 -3.56 -2.34 -10.02
C PRO A 197 -4.35 -2.77 -8.78
N ALA A 198 -4.72 -1.82 -7.90
CA ALA A 198 -5.53 -2.09 -6.71
C ALA A 198 -6.99 -2.39 -7.09
N ILE A 199 -7.55 -1.60 -7.99
CA ILE A 199 -8.92 -1.79 -8.50
C ILE A 199 -9.02 -3.15 -9.19
N MET A 200 -8.09 -3.49 -10.09
CA MET A 200 -8.08 -4.78 -10.78
C MET A 200 -7.97 -5.96 -9.81
N ARG A 201 -7.15 -5.85 -8.76
CA ARG A 201 -7.06 -6.88 -7.73
C ARG A 201 -8.37 -7.03 -6.96
N ILE A 202 -9.06 -5.94 -6.63
CA ILE A 202 -10.38 -5.98 -6.00
C ILE A 202 -11.38 -6.70 -6.92
N LEU A 203 -11.42 -6.34 -8.20
CA LEU A 203 -12.33 -6.92 -9.18
C LEU A 203 -12.12 -8.42 -9.40
N GLU A 204 -10.88 -8.88 -9.38
CA GLU A 204 -10.55 -10.30 -9.56
C GLU A 204 -10.82 -11.15 -8.31
N ASN A 205 -10.96 -10.55 -7.13
CA ASN A 205 -11.07 -11.25 -5.85
C ASN A 205 -12.35 -10.90 -5.06
N ASN A 206 -13.27 -10.12 -5.62
CA ASN A 206 -14.54 -9.84 -4.95
C ASN A 206 -15.43 -11.10 -4.95
N PRO A 207 -16.28 -11.28 -3.92
CA PRO A 207 -17.23 -12.38 -3.87
C PRO A 207 -18.17 -12.39 -5.09
N PRO A 208 -18.57 -13.57 -5.59
CA PRO A 208 -19.58 -13.67 -6.65
C PRO A 208 -20.88 -12.92 -6.30
N GLY A 209 -21.45 -12.20 -7.26
CA GLY A 209 -22.66 -11.42 -7.07
C GLY A 209 -22.46 -10.01 -6.51
N THR A 210 -21.22 -9.62 -6.18
CA THR A 210 -20.90 -8.24 -5.81
C THR A 210 -21.13 -7.30 -6.99
N ARG A 211 -21.93 -6.26 -6.78
CA ARG A 211 -22.17 -5.22 -7.78
C ARG A 211 -21.05 -4.19 -7.73
N VAL A 212 -20.28 -4.08 -8.80
CA VAL A 212 -19.14 -3.15 -8.84
C VAL A 212 -19.27 -2.18 -10.00
N ASN A 213 -19.17 -0.89 -9.69
CA ASN A 213 -19.00 0.18 -10.67
C ASN A 213 -17.60 0.77 -10.49
N ALA A 214 -16.76 0.65 -11.50
CA ALA A 214 -15.41 1.21 -11.46
C ALA A 214 -15.25 2.29 -12.54
N THR A 215 -14.60 3.38 -12.19
CA THR A 215 -14.18 4.43 -13.13
C THR A 215 -12.67 4.58 -13.05
N LEU A 216 -12.00 4.49 -14.20
CA LEU A 216 -10.55 4.60 -14.31
C LEU A 216 -10.15 5.77 -15.21
N ALA A 217 -9.35 6.67 -14.67
CA ALA A 217 -8.69 7.72 -15.45
C ALA A 217 -7.38 7.19 -16.03
N LEU A 218 -7.30 7.03 -17.36
CA LEU A 218 -6.17 6.44 -18.06
C LEU A 218 -5.65 7.40 -19.14
N ARG A 219 -4.33 7.42 -19.35
CA ARG A 219 -3.69 8.12 -20.48
C ARG A 219 -4.02 7.46 -21.82
N ASP A 220 -4.09 6.14 -21.82
CA ASP A 220 -4.48 5.33 -23.00
C ASP A 220 -5.51 4.29 -22.55
N ALA A 221 -6.67 4.26 -23.20
CA ALA A 221 -7.70 3.26 -22.89
C ALA A 221 -7.21 1.81 -23.14
N LYS A 222 -6.18 1.62 -23.97
CA LYS A 222 -5.54 0.32 -24.23
C LYS A 222 -4.72 -0.20 -23.02
N ASP A 223 -4.46 0.64 -22.02
CA ASP A 223 -3.83 0.21 -20.77
C ASP A 223 -4.78 -0.59 -19.87
N LEU A 224 -6.10 -0.52 -20.13
CA LEU A 224 -7.08 -1.29 -19.39
C LEU A 224 -6.80 -2.79 -19.54
N GLN A 225 -6.58 -3.46 -18.43
CA GLN A 225 -6.29 -4.89 -18.41
C GLN A 225 -7.56 -5.72 -18.63
N ALA A 226 -7.36 -6.98 -19.04
CA ALA A 226 -8.45 -7.94 -19.19
C ALA A 226 -9.23 -8.08 -17.86
N MET A 227 -10.55 -8.10 -17.99
CA MET A 227 -11.50 -8.03 -16.90
C MET A 227 -12.08 -9.39 -16.59
N PRO A 228 -12.47 -9.66 -15.33
CA PRO A 228 -13.35 -10.78 -15.03
C PRO A 228 -14.63 -10.68 -15.87
N ASN A 229 -15.08 -11.81 -16.42
CA ASN A 229 -16.35 -11.87 -17.15
C ASN A 229 -17.50 -12.01 -16.13
N ASP A 230 -17.92 -10.88 -15.54
CA ASP A 230 -19.01 -10.83 -14.57
C ASP A 230 -20.03 -9.75 -15.00
N LYS A 231 -21.30 -10.15 -15.12
CA LYS A 231 -22.41 -9.26 -15.49
C LYS A 231 -22.71 -8.17 -14.46
N GLN A 232 -22.24 -8.32 -13.22
CA GLN A 232 -22.42 -7.36 -12.13
C GLN A 232 -21.34 -6.28 -12.11
N LEU A 233 -20.38 -6.36 -13.04
CA LEU A 233 -19.26 -5.47 -13.14
C LEU A 233 -19.46 -4.48 -14.30
N THR A 234 -19.41 -3.18 -13.97
CA THR A 234 -19.40 -2.10 -14.95
C THR A 234 -18.12 -1.31 -14.81
N ILE A 235 -17.41 -1.10 -15.94
CA ILE A 235 -16.23 -0.21 -15.96
C ILE A 235 -16.42 0.88 -16.98
N LYS A 236 -16.05 2.08 -16.54
CA LYS A 236 -15.95 3.29 -17.36
C LYS A 236 -14.51 3.77 -17.35
N THR A 237 -14.02 4.24 -18.49
CA THR A 237 -12.75 4.95 -18.56
C THR A 237 -12.98 6.41 -18.90
N VAL A 238 -12.19 7.28 -18.26
CA VAL A 238 -12.10 8.71 -18.57
C VAL A 238 -10.67 9.06 -18.94
N LYS A 239 -10.45 10.13 -19.66
CA LYS A 239 -9.09 10.55 -20.00
C LYS A 239 -8.40 11.15 -18.78
N MET A 240 -7.14 10.78 -18.55
CA MET A 240 -6.36 11.30 -17.42
C MET A 240 -6.02 12.79 -17.56
N GLU A 241 -5.95 13.30 -18.78
CA GLU A 241 -5.75 14.72 -19.07
C GLU A 241 -6.94 15.59 -18.62
N ASP A 242 -8.14 15.01 -18.53
CA ASP A 242 -9.29 15.65 -17.91
C ASP A 242 -9.18 15.54 -16.38
N GLU A 243 -8.53 16.53 -15.76
CA GLU A 243 -8.30 16.57 -14.31
C GLU A 243 -9.62 16.54 -13.50
N SER A 244 -10.74 16.90 -14.10
CA SER A 244 -12.08 16.87 -13.47
C SER A 244 -12.85 15.59 -13.72
N GLY A 245 -12.52 14.83 -14.77
CA GLY A 245 -13.30 13.69 -15.23
C GLY A 245 -13.60 12.66 -14.15
N LEU A 246 -12.60 12.27 -13.38
CA LEU A 246 -12.78 11.31 -12.29
C LEU A 246 -13.66 11.85 -11.14
N LEU A 247 -13.53 13.14 -10.81
CA LEU A 247 -14.35 13.80 -9.80
C LEU A 247 -15.79 14.02 -10.29
N ASN A 248 -15.98 14.37 -11.54
CA ASN A 248 -17.33 14.51 -12.13
C ASN A 248 -18.07 13.19 -12.06
N GLU A 249 -17.41 12.07 -12.40
CA GLU A 249 -18.00 10.73 -12.25
C GLU A 249 -18.37 10.40 -10.79
N LEU A 250 -17.54 10.79 -9.83
CA LEU A 250 -17.87 10.66 -8.41
C LEU A 250 -19.12 11.45 -8.05
N TYR A 251 -19.21 12.71 -8.49
CA TYR A 251 -20.34 13.59 -8.15
C TYR A 251 -21.64 13.15 -8.82
N GLU A 252 -21.61 12.79 -10.09
CA GLU A 252 -22.77 12.32 -10.85
C GLU A 252 -23.37 11.03 -10.29
N ASN A 253 -22.53 10.13 -9.77
CA ASN A 253 -22.96 8.85 -9.23
C ASN A 253 -23.27 8.87 -7.73
N CYS A 254 -23.09 10.00 -7.05
CA CYS A 254 -23.18 10.09 -5.59
C CYS A 254 -24.54 9.64 -5.03
N HIS A 255 -25.62 9.86 -5.75
CA HIS A 255 -26.98 9.42 -5.35
C HIS A 255 -27.12 7.89 -5.27
N LYS A 256 -26.16 7.13 -5.82
CA LYS A 256 -26.12 5.66 -5.81
C LYS A 256 -25.29 5.09 -4.66
N PHE A 257 -24.65 5.93 -3.82
CA PHE A 257 -23.65 5.46 -2.84
C PHE A 257 -24.23 4.90 -1.53
N SER A 258 -25.54 4.89 -1.36
CA SER A 258 -26.13 4.27 -0.16
C SER A 258 -25.68 2.81 -0.05
N ASP A 259 -25.28 2.41 1.18
CA ASP A 259 -24.87 1.05 1.54
C ASP A 259 -23.73 0.46 0.71
N CYS A 260 -22.88 1.30 0.07
CA CYS A 260 -21.73 0.83 -0.68
C CYS A 260 -20.41 0.97 0.07
N PHE A 261 -19.41 0.24 -0.40
CA PHE A 261 -18.01 0.58 -0.18
C PHE A 261 -17.55 1.54 -1.28
N LEU A 262 -17.00 2.67 -0.88
CA LEU A 262 -16.44 3.68 -1.78
C LEU A 262 -14.92 3.67 -1.72
N PHE A 263 -14.28 3.43 -2.86
CA PHE A 263 -12.84 3.59 -3.03
C PHE A 263 -12.55 4.75 -3.97
N PHE A 264 -11.63 5.63 -3.58
CA PHE A 264 -11.12 6.68 -4.44
C PHE A 264 -9.60 6.80 -4.24
N ALA A 265 -8.82 6.63 -5.30
CA ALA A 265 -7.37 6.77 -5.23
C ALA A 265 -6.82 7.41 -6.51
N ALA A 266 -6.18 8.55 -6.36
CA ALA A 266 -5.64 9.33 -7.46
C ALA A 266 -4.59 10.34 -6.96
N GLU A 267 -4.30 11.36 -7.78
CA GLU A 267 -3.51 12.50 -7.42
C GLU A 267 -4.04 13.18 -6.13
N ARG A 268 -3.13 13.80 -5.38
CA ARG A 268 -3.41 14.38 -4.05
C ARG A 268 -4.54 15.41 -4.05
N SER A 269 -4.58 16.31 -5.02
CA SER A 269 -5.62 17.36 -5.07
C SER A 269 -7.00 16.76 -5.32
N GLN A 270 -7.11 15.83 -6.26
CA GLN A 270 -8.35 15.10 -6.55
C GLN A 270 -8.82 14.28 -5.33
N SER A 271 -7.92 13.54 -4.70
CA SER A 271 -8.22 12.76 -3.49
C SER A 271 -8.66 13.65 -2.32
N SER A 272 -8.13 14.86 -2.20
CA SER A 272 -8.54 15.82 -1.18
C SER A 272 -9.96 16.35 -1.44
N LYS A 273 -10.27 16.73 -2.69
CA LYS A 273 -11.62 17.16 -3.11
C LYS A 273 -12.65 16.05 -2.93
N ALA A 274 -12.32 14.82 -3.31
CA ALA A 274 -13.21 13.66 -3.10
C ALA A 274 -13.50 13.42 -1.61
N ARG A 275 -12.49 13.54 -0.74
CA ARG A 275 -12.64 13.38 0.71
C ARG A 275 -13.52 14.48 1.32
N GLU A 276 -13.29 15.72 0.91
CA GLU A 276 -14.10 16.85 1.35
C GLU A 276 -15.55 16.68 0.92
N PHE A 277 -15.80 16.35 -0.35
CA PHE A 277 -17.13 16.09 -0.87
C PHE A 277 -17.88 15.01 -0.08
N ILE A 278 -17.28 13.85 0.15
CA ILE A 278 -17.93 12.78 0.93
C ILE A 278 -18.16 13.20 2.39
N LYS A 279 -17.28 14.00 2.98
CA LYS A 279 -17.43 14.48 4.35
C LYS A 279 -18.54 15.50 4.51
N THR A 280 -18.73 16.38 3.52
CA THR A 280 -19.70 17.49 3.56
C THR A 280 -21.06 17.14 2.97
N SER A 281 -21.12 16.08 2.15
CA SER A 281 -22.38 15.58 1.61
C SER A 281 -23.17 14.81 2.66
N SER A 282 -24.52 14.83 2.55
CA SER A 282 -25.41 13.98 3.36
C SER A 282 -25.47 12.52 2.90
N ILE A 283 -24.51 12.08 2.11
CA ILE A 283 -24.48 10.73 1.53
C ILE A 283 -24.01 9.73 2.59
N LEU A 284 -24.84 8.74 2.84
CA LEU A 284 -24.54 7.64 3.76
C LEU A 284 -23.81 6.52 3.02
N VAL A 285 -22.48 6.58 2.95
CA VAL A 285 -21.68 5.44 2.52
C VAL A 285 -21.45 4.48 3.70
N LYS A 286 -21.55 3.17 3.47
CA LYS A 286 -21.30 2.15 4.50
C LYS A 286 -19.85 2.21 4.99
N SER A 287 -18.92 2.39 4.08
CA SER A 287 -17.49 2.60 4.37
C SER A 287 -16.80 3.23 3.18
N SER A 288 -15.71 3.93 3.43
CA SER A 288 -14.93 4.54 2.35
C SER A 288 -13.42 4.45 2.59
N LYS A 289 -12.67 4.38 1.49
CA LYS A 289 -11.22 4.52 1.47
C LYS A 289 -10.82 5.53 0.40
N ILE A 290 -10.46 6.72 0.83
CA ILE A 290 -9.99 7.79 -0.07
C ILE A 290 -8.50 8.03 0.21
N SER A 291 -7.65 7.84 -0.80
CA SER A 291 -6.19 7.86 -0.66
C SER A 291 -5.52 8.65 -1.78
N SER A 292 -4.50 9.43 -1.42
CA SER A 292 -3.61 10.04 -2.41
C SER A 292 -2.50 9.04 -2.74
N TYR A 293 -2.36 8.67 -4.01
CA TYR A 293 -1.34 7.73 -4.45
C TYR A 293 -0.08 8.44 -4.95
N TRP A 294 -0.24 9.64 -5.46
CA TRP A 294 0.86 10.48 -5.91
C TRP A 294 0.54 11.97 -5.75
N THR A 295 1.53 12.79 -5.96
CA THR A 295 1.42 14.25 -5.92
C THR A 295 2.10 14.81 -7.17
N LYS A 296 1.38 15.64 -7.91
CA LYS A 296 1.94 16.37 -9.04
C LYS A 296 3.01 17.31 -8.50
N THR A 297 4.24 17.17 -8.98
CA THR A 297 5.30 18.14 -8.72
C THR A 297 5.19 19.23 -9.78
N ASN A 298 5.11 20.46 -9.33
CA ASN A 298 5.16 21.66 -10.20
C ASN A 298 6.49 21.76 -10.93
#